data_ac4d22ca730aff44a087c47f0b64450e
#
_entry.id   ac4d22ca730aff44a087c47f0b64450e
#
_cell.length_a   1.000
_cell.length_b   1.000
_cell.length_c   1.000
_cell.angle_alpha   90.00
_cell.angle_beta   90.00
_cell.angle_gamma   90.00
#
_symmetry.space_group_name_H-M   'P 1'
#
loop_
_entity.id
_entity.type
_entity.pdbx_description
1 polymer ?
#
loop_
_entity_poly.entity_id
_entity_poly.type
_entity_poly.pdbx_seq_one_letter_code
_entity_poly.pdbx_strand_id
1 'polypeptide(L)'
;DVFREVTGLDHLVERGRPVVERTYGLTFPPENRASFAVDAPKFTHANRGAPGERTETRLAHLDATAAVAQLDGNVLVGAPNYAEASWLADALEGRLDKPVLLDESSGDRETESLKAAFFAGEGKVLVTSLRGTLTEGVDYRGDRLSAAVVCGVPIINTARPRTRAVITAYDRRFDSGFETALTVPAVRKARQAIGRVIRGPDERGVRVLLDARYARESWNGVRGYLPEHERQEFQPVSTDMLSVALDRFEAE
;
A
#
# COMPACT_ATOMS: atom_id res chain seq x y z
N ASP A 1 3.66 -6.52 -21.42
CA ASP A 1 3.67 -5.54 -20.31
C ASP A 1 2.59 -4.49 -20.54
N VAL A 2 1.61 -4.39 -19.62
CA VAL A 2 0.47 -3.47 -19.69
C VAL A 2 0.89 -2.01 -19.96
N PHE A 3 2.03 -1.57 -19.40
CA PHE A 3 2.53 -0.21 -19.62
C PHE A 3 2.89 0.04 -21.08
N ARG A 4 3.61 -0.86 -21.73
CA ARG A 4 4.02 -0.76 -23.13
C ARG A 4 2.81 -0.71 -24.05
N GLU A 5 1.86 -1.60 -23.81
CA GLU A 5 0.63 -1.71 -24.57
C GLU A 5 -0.23 -0.44 -24.46
N VAL A 6 -0.50 0.02 -23.23
CA VAL A 6 -1.35 1.21 -22.95
C VAL A 6 -0.70 2.49 -23.45
N THR A 7 0.62 2.61 -23.40
CA THR A 7 1.35 3.80 -23.89
C THR A 7 1.64 3.77 -25.39
N GLY A 8 1.37 2.65 -26.06
CA GLY A 8 1.62 2.49 -27.49
C GLY A 8 3.08 2.32 -27.87
N LEU A 9 3.96 1.93 -26.92
CA LEU A 9 5.38 1.69 -27.19
C LEU A 9 5.57 0.54 -28.16
N ASP A 10 4.76 -0.51 -28.07
CA ASP A 10 4.82 -1.64 -29.00
C ASP A 10 4.50 -1.22 -30.42
N HIS A 11 3.53 -0.31 -30.61
CA HIS A 11 3.21 0.26 -31.92
C HIS A 11 4.36 1.10 -32.51
N LEU A 12 5.16 1.77 -31.67
CA LEU A 12 6.36 2.47 -32.14
C LEU A 12 7.42 1.49 -32.66
N VAL A 13 7.62 0.37 -31.92
CA VAL A 13 8.55 -0.69 -32.34
C VAL A 13 8.12 -1.30 -33.68
N GLU A 14 6.84 -1.62 -33.85
CA GLU A 14 6.27 -2.14 -35.10
C GLU A 14 6.50 -1.19 -36.28
N ARG A 15 6.54 0.11 -36.04
CA ARG A 15 6.85 1.14 -37.05
C ARG A 15 8.34 1.39 -37.24
N GLY A 16 9.20 0.56 -36.71
CA GLY A 16 10.65 0.69 -36.81
C GLY A 16 11.24 1.88 -36.06
N ARG A 17 10.50 2.46 -35.08
CA ARG A 17 11.05 3.50 -34.21
C ARG A 17 11.88 2.88 -33.10
N PRO A 18 13.07 3.40 -32.80
CA PRO A 18 13.88 2.90 -31.71
C PRO A 18 13.19 3.20 -30.36
N VAL A 19 12.97 2.15 -29.57
CA VAL A 19 12.48 2.25 -28.20
C VAL A 19 13.53 1.66 -27.28
N VAL A 20 14.00 2.45 -26.31
CA VAL A 20 14.92 2.01 -25.28
C VAL A 20 14.18 1.92 -23.96
N GLU A 21 14.15 0.76 -23.36
CA GLU A 21 13.56 0.50 -22.05
C GLU A 21 14.69 0.20 -21.05
N ARG A 22 14.61 0.81 -19.88
CA ARG A 22 15.54 0.56 -18.79
C ARG A 22 14.76 0.37 -17.50
N THR A 23 15.02 -0.71 -16.81
CA THR A 23 14.46 -0.99 -15.49
C THR A 23 15.55 -0.79 -14.44
N TYR A 24 15.23 0.00 -13.43
CA TYR A 24 16.12 0.23 -12.30
C TYR A 24 15.52 -0.44 -11.07
N GLY A 25 16.30 -1.31 -10.42
CA GLY A 25 15.98 -1.87 -9.11
C GLY A 25 16.31 -0.89 -7.98
N LEU A 26 15.88 -1.21 -6.77
CA LEU A 26 16.34 -0.52 -5.56
C LEU A 26 17.82 -0.86 -5.34
N THR A 27 18.66 0.17 -5.27
CA THR A 27 20.12 0.04 -5.03
C THR A 27 20.50 0.27 -3.57
N PHE A 28 19.50 0.49 -2.71
CA PHE A 28 19.73 0.72 -1.28
C PHE A 28 20.06 -0.59 -0.55
N PRO A 29 20.81 -0.54 0.57
CA PRO A 29 21.23 -1.72 1.30
C PRO A 29 20.04 -2.62 1.70
N PRO A 30 20.08 -3.94 1.42
CA PRO A 30 19.00 -4.85 1.79
C PRO A 30 18.75 -4.93 3.30
N GLU A 31 19.81 -4.81 4.10
CA GLU A 31 19.78 -4.82 5.57
C GLU A 31 19.01 -3.65 6.18
N ASN A 32 18.85 -2.55 5.43
CA ASN A 32 18.12 -1.39 5.88
C ASN A 32 16.60 -1.53 5.65
N ARG A 33 16.13 -2.63 5.08
CA ARG A 33 14.73 -2.75 4.69
C ARG A 33 14.14 -4.12 4.96
N ALA A 34 13.00 -4.15 5.64
CA ALA A 34 12.16 -5.33 5.71
C ALA A 34 10.88 -5.12 4.89
N SER A 35 10.52 -6.10 4.09
CA SER A 35 9.35 -6.02 3.21
C SER A 35 8.52 -7.29 3.34
N PHE A 36 7.30 -7.14 3.85
CA PHE A 36 6.41 -8.26 4.14
C PHE A 36 5.14 -8.20 3.31
N ALA A 37 4.80 -9.32 2.67
CA ALA A 37 3.49 -9.58 2.09
C ALA A 37 2.71 -10.47 3.07
N VAL A 38 1.82 -9.87 3.86
CA VAL A 38 1.14 -10.56 4.95
C VAL A 38 -0.09 -11.30 4.44
N ASP A 39 -0.16 -12.60 4.74
CA ASP A 39 -1.26 -13.47 4.36
C ASP A 39 -2.47 -13.29 5.29
N ALA A 40 -3.06 -12.09 5.24
CA ALA A 40 -4.29 -11.75 5.95
C ALA A 40 -5.52 -11.99 5.06
N PRO A 41 -6.71 -12.17 5.65
CA PRO A 41 -7.95 -12.28 4.89
C PRO A 41 -8.11 -11.12 3.91
N LYS A 42 -8.61 -11.40 2.67
CA LYS A 42 -8.79 -10.38 1.63
C LYS A 42 -9.66 -9.23 2.13
N PHE A 43 -9.14 -8.02 2.12
CA PHE A 43 -9.84 -6.82 2.60
C PHE A 43 -10.82 -6.29 1.56
N THR A 44 -11.77 -7.13 1.15
CA THR A 44 -12.80 -6.81 0.16
C THR A 44 -14.07 -6.24 0.82
N HIS A 45 -14.94 -5.62 0.03
CA HIS A 45 -16.23 -5.14 0.53
C HIS A 45 -17.07 -6.27 1.15
N ALA A 46 -17.07 -7.47 0.55
CA ALA A 46 -17.80 -8.62 1.06
C ALA A 46 -17.28 -9.11 2.43
N ASN A 47 -15.95 -9.14 2.59
CA ASN A 47 -15.33 -9.69 3.80
C ASN A 47 -15.29 -8.69 4.97
N ARG A 48 -15.41 -7.39 4.68
CA ARG A 48 -15.44 -6.35 5.72
C ARG A 48 -16.77 -6.25 6.46
N GLY A 49 -17.85 -6.77 5.86
CA GLY A 49 -19.18 -6.66 6.43
C GLY A 49 -19.75 -5.23 6.39
N ALA A 50 -20.73 -4.94 7.24
CA ALA A 50 -21.35 -3.62 7.37
C ALA A 50 -20.35 -2.57 7.93
N PRO A 51 -20.59 -1.26 7.69
CA PRO A 51 -19.79 -0.20 8.30
C PRO A 51 -19.73 -0.34 9.84
N GLY A 52 -18.51 -0.32 10.39
CA GLY A 52 -18.27 -0.44 11.84
C GLY A 52 -18.32 -1.88 12.39
N GLU A 53 -18.72 -2.88 11.62
CA GLU A 53 -18.76 -4.27 12.05
C GLU A 53 -17.35 -4.82 12.34
N ARG A 54 -17.19 -5.51 13.46
CA ARG A 54 -15.92 -6.15 13.87
C ARG A 54 -15.80 -7.55 13.28
N THR A 55 -15.60 -7.62 11.97
CA THR A 55 -15.40 -8.90 11.27
C THR A 55 -14.01 -9.47 11.53
N GLU A 56 -13.86 -10.78 11.34
CA GLU A 56 -12.55 -11.46 11.39
C GLU A 56 -11.52 -10.76 10.49
N THR A 57 -11.94 -10.38 9.27
CA THR A 57 -11.08 -9.65 8.33
C THR A 57 -10.58 -8.32 8.90
N ARG A 58 -11.47 -7.49 9.47
CA ARG A 58 -11.07 -6.22 10.07
C ARG A 58 -10.19 -6.41 11.28
N LEU A 59 -10.48 -7.41 12.13
CA LEU A 59 -9.67 -7.70 13.31
C LEU A 59 -8.26 -8.19 12.92
N ALA A 60 -8.14 -9.09 11.95
CA ALA A 60 -6.83 -9.55 11.46
C ALA A 60 -6.00 -8.39 10.88
N HIS A 61 -6.62 -7.47 10.14
CA HIS A 61 -5.94 -6.27 9.65
C HIS A 61 -5.56 -5.30 10.76
N LEU A 62 -6.42 -5.12 11.75
CA LEU A 62 -6.13 -4.29 12.93
C LEU A 62 -4.96 -4.86 13.75
N ASP A 63 -4.96 -6.16 14.02
CA ASP A 63 -3.91 -6.82 14.80
C ASP A 63 -2.54 -6.73 14.12
N ALA A 64 -2.48 -7.00 12.81
CA ALA A 64 -1.26 -6.87 12.04
C ALA A 64 -0.79 -5.40 11.94
N THR A 65 -1.71 -4.44 11.76
CA THR A 65 -1.37 -3.02 11.72
C THR A 65 -0.87 -2.53 13.08
N ALA A 66 -1.49 -2.97 14.19
CA ALA A 66 -1.06 -2.63 15.54
C ALA A 66 0.36 -3.15 15.84
N ALA A 67 0.71 -4.36 15.39
CA ALA A 67 2.06 -4.89 15.52
C ALA A 67 3.10 -4.00 14.81
N VAL A 68 2.84 -3.57 13.56
CA VAL A 68 3.74 -2.67 12.85
C VAL A 68 3.78 -1.27 13.50
N ALA A 69 2.66 -0.79 14.02
CA ALA A 69 2.55 0.53 14.65
C ALA A 69 3.33 0.64 15.98
N GLN A 70 3.74 -0.47 16.57
CA GLN A 70 4.60 -0.50 17.77
C GLN A 70 6.07 -0.21 17.46
N LEU A 71 6.52 -0.37 16.21
CA LEU A 71 7.88 -0.02 15.79
C LEU A 71 8.21 1.43 16.13
N ASP A 72 9.45 1.73 16.48
CA ASP A 72 9.89 3.10 16.76
C ASP A 72 9.69 4.03 15.56
N GLY A 73 9.49 5.33 15.84
CA GLY A 73 9.28 6.37 14.83
C GLY A 73 7.87 6.42 14.24
N ASN A 74 7.74 7.07 13.09
CA ASN A 74 6.44 7.32 12.47
C ASN A 74 6.00 6.17 11.57
N VAL A 75 4.71 5.84 11.61
CA VAL A 75 4.11 4.77 10.81
C VAL A 75 2.96 5.32 9.95
N LEU A 76 3.02 5.08 8.64
CA LEU A 76 1.96 5.43 7.70
C LEU A 76 1.07 4.22 7.43
N VAL A 77 -0.24 4.37 7.62
CA VAL A 77 -1.23 3.32 7.38
C VAL A 77 -2.19 3.74 6.29
N GLY A 78 -2.13 3.05 5.16
CA GLY A 78 -3.02 3.27 4.03
C GLY A 78 -4.20 2.31 4.02
N ALA A 79 -5.41 2.82 4.25
CA ALA A 79 -6.66 2.06 4.15
C ALA A 79 -7.30 2.19 2.76
N PRO A 80 -8.17 1.26 2.34
CA PRO A 80 -8.78 1.29 1.00
C PRO A 80 -9.68 2.50 0.72
N ASN A 81 -10.23 3.11 1.76
CA ASN A 81 -11.07 4.31 1.72
C ASN A 81 -11.12 4.99 3.09
N TYR A 82 -11.68 6.21 3.15
CA TYR A 82 -11.74 7.00 4.39
C TYR A 82 -12.59 6.37 5.50
N ALA A 83 -13.67 5.66 5.19
CA ALA A 83 -14.49 4.99 6.20
C ALA A 83 -13.70 3.86 6.91
N GLU A 84 -12.88 3.12 6.17
CA GLU A 84 -11.99 2.11 6.76
C GLU A 84 -10.79 2.76 7.47
N ALA A 85 -10.32 3.91 7.01
CA ALA A 85 -9.28 4.67 7.70
C ALA A 85 -9.79 5.15 9.07
N SER A 86 -10.98 5.74 9.13
CA SER A 86 -11.60 6.18 10.39
C SER A 86 -11.79 5.01 11.35
N TRP A 87 -12.42 3.91 10.89
CA TRP A 87 -12.60 2.72 11.73
C TRP A 87 -11.28 2.18 12.29
N LEU A 88 -10.24 2.14 11.44
CA LEU A 88 -8.93 1.62 11.83
C LEU A 88 -8.21 2.56 12.82
N ALA A 89 -8.30 3.87 12.61
CA ALA A 89 -7.73 4.87 13.52
C ALA A 89 -8.37 4.77 14.91
N ASP A 90 -9.70 4.78 14.99
CA ASP A 90 -10.46 4.64 16.26
C ASP A 90 -10.08 3.35 16.99
N ALA A 91 -9.92 2.24 16.24
CA ALA A 91 -9.57 0.95 16.82
C ALA A 91 -8.11 0.86 17.28
N LEU A 92 -7.19 1.58 16.63
CA LEU A 92 -5.77 1.67 16.99
C LEU A 92 -5.55 2.55 18.22
N GLU A 93 -6.26 3.67 18.37
CA GLU A 93 -6.18 4.55 19.56
C GLU A 93 -6.39 3.79 20.88
N GLY A 94 -7.26 2.77 20.87
CA GLY A 94 -7.51 1.92 22.04
C GLY A 94 -6.44 0.84 22.31
N ARG A 95 -5.40 0.73 21.45
CA ARG A 95 -4.40 -0.34 21.51
C ARG A 95 -2.95 0.12 21.55
N LEU A 96 -2.70 1.37 21.23
CA LEU A 96 -1.35 1.93 21.10
C LEU A 96 -1.12 3.02 22.13
N ASP A 97 0.09 3.10 22.63
CA ASP A 97 0.55 4.25 23.44
C ASP A 97 0.99 5.42 22.54
N LYS A 98 1.17 5.18 21.25
CA LYS A 98 1.49 6.21 20.27
C LYS A 98 0.26 7.00 19.86
N PRO A 99 0.39 8.33 19.64
CA PRO A 99 -0.68 9.13 19.06
C PRO A 99 -1.07 8.63 17.67
N VAL A 100 -2.36 8.45 17.44
CA VAL A 100 -2.94 8.11 16.15
C VAL A 100 -3.54 9.36 15.52
N LEU A 101 -3.15 9.67 14.31
CA LEU A 101 -3.65 10.77 13.51
C LEU A 101 -4.49 10.24 12.36
N LEU A 102 -5.65 10.84 12.10
CA LEU A 102 -6.54 10.45 11.00
C LEU A 102 -6.59 11.56 9.94
N ASP A 103 -6.41 11.18 8.68
CA ASP A 103 -6.75 12.00 7.52
C ASP A 103 -8.22 11.79 7.13
N GLU A 104 -9.05 12.80 7.33
CA GLU A 104 -10.49 12.79 7.05
C GLU A 104 -10.87 13.33 5.67
N SER A 105 -9.96 13.30 4.69
CA SER A 105 -10.19 13.95 3.38
C SER A 105 -10.35 15.46 3.47
N SER A 106 -9.56 16.07 4.30
CA SER A 106 -9.58 17.50 4.60
C SER A 106 -9.06 18.34 3.41
N GLY A 107 -9.27 19.65 3.49
CA GLY A 107 -8.70 20.60 2.54
C GLY A 107 -7.18 20.76 2.70
N ASP A 108 -6.57 21.51 1.80
CA ASP A 108 -5.10 21.66 1.74
C ASP A 108 -4.50 22.18 3.06
N ARG A 109 -5.19 23.09 3.76
CA ARG A 109 -4.71 23.67 5.03
C ARG A 109 -4.68 22.65 6.16
N GLU A 110 -5.74 21.85 6.27
CA GLU A 110 -5.85 20.79 7.28
C GLU A 110 -4.82 19.69 6.99
N THR A 111 -4.62 19.34 5.72
CA THR A 111 -3.60 18.39 5.29
C THR A 111 -2.18 18.85 5.66
N GLU A 112 -1.86 20.13 5.45
CA GLU A 112 -0.56 20.69 5.88
C GLU A 112 -0.41 20.70 7.40
N SER A 113 -1.46 21.03 8.15
CA SER A 113 -1.45 20.97 9.61
C SER A 113 -1.25 19.54 10.11
N LEU A 114 -1.91 18.58 9.50
CA LEU A 114 -1.78 17.16 9.84
C LEU A 114 -0.36 16.64 9.56
N LYS A 115 0.25 17.03 8.44
CA LYS A 115 1.65 16.74 8.12
C LYS A 115 2.60 17.32 9.17
N ALA A 116 2.41 18.57 9.52
CA ALA A 116 3.23 19.23 10.54
C ALA A 116 3.11 18.49 11.88
N ALA A 117 1.90 18.11 12.29
CA ALA A 117 1.65 17.34 13.50
C ALA A 117 2.29 15.95 13.45
N PHE A 118 2.24 15.28 12.28
CA PHE A 118 2.83 13.96 12.10
C PHE A 118 4.35 13.96 12.22
N PHE A 119 5.01 15.00 11.71
CA PHE A 119 6.47 15.13 11.76
C PHE A 119 7.02 15.77 13.04
N ALA A 120 6.17 16.27 13.93
CA ALA A 120 6.60 16.93 15.15
C ALA A 120 6.76 15.95 16.32
N GLY A 121 7.88 16.02 17.04
CA GLY A 121 8.10 15.27 18.29
C GLY A 121 8.30 13.78 18.08
N GLU A 122 7.78 12.98 19.02
CA GLU A 122 7.91 11.52 19.02
C GLU A 122 7.08 10.83 17.93
N GLY A 123 7.37 9.55 17.69
CA GLY A 123 6.74 8.76 16.66
C GLY A 123 5.21 8.65 16.79
N LYS A 124 4.52 8.71 15.66
CA LYS A 124 3.06 8.68 15.55
C LYS A 124 2.60 7.71 14.48
N VAL A 125 1.33 7.37 14.54
CA VAL A 125 0.66 6.61 13.47
C VAL A 125 -0.23 7.58 12.70
N LEU A 126 -0.05 7.65 11.37
CA LEU A 126 -0.93 8.40 10.48
C LEU A 126 -1.77 7.42 9.66
N VAL A 127 -3.06 7.42 9.89
CA VAL A 127 -4.03 6.61 9.14
C VAL A 127 -4.70 7.46 8.07
N THR A 128 -4.62 7.02 6.82
CA THR A 128 -5.19 7.74 5.68
C THR A 128 -5.80 6.78 4.66
N SER A 129 -6.57 7.31 3.74
CA SER A 129 -7.00 6.55 2.56
C SER A 129 -5.88 6.47 1.54
N LEU A 130 -5.66 5.28 0.94
CA LEU A 130 -4.75 5.11 -0.21
C LEU A 130 -5.14 5.96 -1.44
N ARG A 131 -6.26 6.68 -1.37
CA ARG A 131 -6.71 7.66 -2.38
C ARG A 131 -6.49 9.10 -1.94
N GLY A 132 -5.97 9.30 -0.73
CA GLY A 132 -5.65 10.61 -0.18
C GLY A 132 -4.33 11.15 -0.70
N THR A 133 -4.14 12.46 -0.58
CA THR A 133 -2.92 13.17 -0.99
C THR A 133 -1.71 12.81 -0.16
N LEU A 134 -1.91 12.37 1.09
CA LEU A 134 -0.83 12.00 2.01
C LEU A 134 -0.05 10.75 1.59
N THR A 135 -0.63 9.89 0.76
CA THR A 135 0.08 8.73 0.20
C THR A 135 0.87 9.06 -1.08
N GLU A 136 0.61 10.19 -1.76
CA GLU A 136 1.21 10.51 -3.06
C GLU A 136 2.08 11.78 -3.05
N GLY A 137 1.71 12.83 -2.33
CA GLY A 137 2.28 14.17 -2.45
C GLY A 137 3.29 14.58 -1.37
N VAL A 138 3.56 13.75 -0.37
CA VAL A 138 4.36 14.13 0.81
C VAL A 138 5.79 13.61 0.68
N ASP A 139 6.77 14.43 1.07
CA ASP A 139 8.17 14.04 1.18
C ASP A 139 8.49 13.54 2.60
N TYR A 140 8.74 12.24 2.72
CA TYR A 140 9.03 11.55 3.97
C TYR A 140 10.54 11.25 4.15
N ARG A 141 11.43 12.02 3.53
CA ARG A 141 12.89 11.77 3.58
C ARG A 141 13.45 11.85 4.99
N GLY A 142 14.50 11.07 5.22
CA GLY A 142 15.19 10.95 6.50
C GLY A 142 14.35 10.13 7.49
N ASP A 143 14.53 10.35 8.78
CA ASP A 143 13.89 9.60 9.88
C ASP A 143 12.37 9.89 10.04
N ARG A 144 11.74 10.44 9.00
CA ARG A 144 10.33 10.87 9.06
C ARG A 144 9.34 9.72 8.94
N LEU A 145 9.76 8.56 8.45
CA LEU A 145 8.88 7.42 8.26
C LEU A 145 9.64 6.11 8.46
N SER A 146 9.35 5.40 9.54
CA SER A 146 9.96 4.11 9.88
C SER A 146 9.23 2.93 9.26
N ALA A 147 7.92 3.03 9.07
CA ALA A 147 7.15 1.95 8.47
C ALA A 147 5.95 2.46 7.67
N ALA A 148 5.53 1.67 6.68
CA ALA A 148 4.26 1.86 6.00
C ALA A 148 3.51 0.54 5.83
N VAL A 149 2.20 0.59 6.09
CA VAL A 149 1.26 -0.53 5.93
C VAL A 149 0.22 -0.16 4.88
N VAL A 150 0.01 -1.04 3.93
CA VAL A 150 -1.11 -0.96 2.97
C VAL A 150 -2.12 -2.05 3.30
N CYS A 151 -3.27 -1.65 3.82
CA CYS A 151 -4.37 -2.56 4.15
C CYS A 151 -5.21 -2.85 2.89
N GLY A 152 -5.17 -4.09 2.43
CA GLY A 152 -5.92 -4.54 1.26
C GLY A 152 -5.37 -4.04 -0.08
N VAL A 153 -6.03 -4.43 -1.15
CA VAL A 153 -5.75 -3.95 -2.51
C VAL A 153 -6.73 -2.82 -2.84
N PRO A 154 -6.27 -1.59 -3.15
CA PRO A 154 -7.14 -0.41 -3.27
C PRO A 154 -7.91 -0.35 -4.60
N ILE A 155 -8.58 -1.45 -4.97
CA ILE A 155 -9.44 -1.50 -6.15
C ILE A 155 -10.64 -0.56 -5.96
N ILE A 156 -10.94 0.25 -6.96
CA ILE A 156 -12.07 1.17 -6.91
C ILE A 156 -13.40 0.42 -7.02
N ASN A 157 -14.49 1.06 -6.58
CA ASN A 157 -15.82 0.46 -6.62
C ASN A 157 -16.25 0.18 -8.07
N THR A 158 -16.38 -1.12 -8.38
CA THR A 158 -16.75 -1.63 -9.71
C THR A 158 -18.24 -1.50 -10.03
N ALA A 159 -19.08 -1.26 -9.04
CA ALA A 159 -20.52 -1.07 -9.25
C ALA A 159 -20.85 0.31 -9.85
N ARG A 160 -19.96 1.28 -9.78
CA ARG A 160 -20.18 2.63 -10.34
C ARG A 160 -20.25 2.59 -11.87
N PRO A 161 -21.26 3.25 -12.49
CA PRO A 161 -21.43 3.27 -13.95
C PRO A 161 -20.16 3.72 -14.70
N ARG A 162 -19.49 4.77 -14.19
CA ARG A 162 -18.23 5.26 -14.77
C ARG A 162 -17.14 4.19 -14.76
N THR A 163 -16.98 3.47 -13.65
CA THR A 163 -15.96 2.41 -13.53
C THR A 163 -16.25 1.28 -14.52
N ARG A 164 -17.51 0.86 -14.65
CA ARG A 164 -17.92 -0.16 -15.62
C ARG A 164 -17.65 0.29 -17.07
N ALA A 165 -17.96 1.54 -17.39
CA ALA A 165 -17.69 2.08 -18.72
C ALA A 165 -16.19 2.09 -19.05
N VAL A 166 -15.34 2.43 -18.07
CA VAL A 166 -13.87 2.38 -18.22
C VAL A 166 -13.41 0.95 -18.45
N ILE A 167 -13.86 -0.02 -17.63
CA ILE A 167 -13.51 -1.45 -17.80
C ILE A 167 -13.89 -1.90 -19.22
N THR A 168 -15.13 -1.65 -19.65
CA THR A 168 -15.60 -2.03 -20.99
C THR A 168 -14.77 -1.40 -22.11
N ALA A 169 -14.37 -0.13 -21.96
CA ALA A 169 -13.54 0.55 -22.96
C ALA A 169 -12.14 -0.08 -23.06
N TYR A 170 -11.57 -0.46 -21.92
CA TYR A 170 -10.27 -1.15 -21.87
C TYR A 170 -10.37 -2.60 -22.37
N ASP A 171 -11.47 -3.33 -22.05
CA ASP A 171 -11.70 -4.67 -22.61
C ASP A 171 -11.72 -4.66 -24.13
N ARG A 172 -12.38 -3.67 -24.75
CA ARG A 172 -12.44 -3.54 -26.21
C ARG A 172 -11.08 -3.21 -26.84
N ARG A 173 -10.18 -2.64 -26.08
CA ARG A 173 -8.88 -2.17 -26.60
C ARG A 173 -7.73 -3.12 -26.26
N PHE A 174 -7.77 -3.79 -25.10
CA PHE A 174 -6.65 -4.52 -24.52
C PHE A 174 -6.99 -5.95 -24.08
N ASP A 175 -8.20 -6.43 -24.32
CA ASP A 175 -8.71 -7.75 -23.94
C ASP A 175 -8.57 -8.09 -22.42
N SER A 176 -8.29 -7.10 -21.57
CA SER A 176 -8.01 -7.26 -20.14
C SER A 176 -8.45 -6.04 -19.32
N GLY A 177 -9.68 -5.59 -19.55
CA GLY A 177 -10.18 -4.32 -19.02
C GLY A 177 -10.13 -4.22 -17.50
N PHE A 178 -10.52 -5.26 -16.77
CA PHE A 178 -10.46 -5.24 -15.31
C PHE A 178 -9.02 -5.14 -14.80
N GLU A 179 -8.13 -5.92 -15.38
CA GLU A 179 -6.71 -5.94 -15.03
C GLU A 179 -6.07 -4.58 -15.29
N THR A 180 -6.20 -4.09 -16.52
CA THR A 180 -5.54 -2.86 -16.99
C THR A 180 -6.11 -1.61 -16.33
N ALA A 181 -7.43 -1.53 -16.17
CA ALA A 181 -8.09 -0.35 -15.61
C ALA A 181 -8.13 -0.30 -14.08
N LEU A 182 -8.06 -1.44 -13.41
CA LEU A 182 -8.27 -1.49 -11.95
C LEU A 182 -7.12 -2.14 -11.18
N THR A 183 -6.70 -3.36 -11.56
CA THR A 183 -5.72 -4.12 -10.77
C THR A 183 -4.34 -3.47 -10.84
N VAL A 184 -3.85 -3.19 -12.03
CA VAL A 184 -2.53 -2.55 -12.22
C VAL A 184 -2.45 -1.17 -11.54
N PRO A 185 -3.43 -0.25 -11.71
CA PRO A 185 -3.44 1.02 -10.98
C PRO A 185 -3.52 0.84 -9.45
N ALA A 186 -4.28 -0.14 -8.95
CA ALA A 186 -4.36 -0.41 -7.52
C ALA A 186 -3.02 -0.87 -6.93
N VAL A 187 -2.33 -1.81 -7.59
CA VAL A 187 -1.00 -2.25 -7.18
C VAL A 187 0.00 -1.11 -7.25
N ARG A 188 -0.05 -0.27 -8.30
CA ARG A 188 0.80 0.92 -8.40
C ARG A 188 0.59 1.88 -7.24
N LYS A 189 -0.65 2.14 -6.82
CA LYS A 189 -0.96 2.97 -5.64
C LYS A 189 -0.40 2.36 -4.35
N ALA A 190 -0.58 1.08 -4.14
CA ALA A 190 -0.02 0.38 -2.98
C ALA A 190 1.51 0.54 -2.95
N ARG A 191 2.19 0.31 -4.07
CA ARG A 191 3.64 0.49 -4.21
C ARG A 191 4.10 1.93 -3.96
N GLN A 192 3.35 2.93 -4.41
CA GLN A 192 3.64 4.34 -4.15
C GLN A 192 3.60 4.67 -2.66
N ALA A 193 2.63 4.12 -1.92
CA ALA A 193 2.51 4.34 -0.48
C ALA A 193 3.68 3.72 0.29
N ILE A 194 3.99 2.44 0.07
CA ILE A 194 5.10 1.76 0.76
C ILE A 194 6.47 2.24 0.29
N GLY A 195 6.59 2.73 -0.94
CA GLY A 195 7.83 3.30 -1.49
C GLY A 195 8.24 4.63 -0.85
N ARG A 196 7.45 5.15 0.10
CA ARG A 196 7.78 6.35 0.87
C ARG A 196 8.73 6.08 2.02
N VAL A 197 8.86 4.83 2.46
CA VAL A 197 9.65 4.45 3.65
C VAL A 197 11.15 4.54 3.37
N ILE A 198 11.61 4.07 2.22
CA ILE A 198 13.04 4.04 1.88
C ILE A 198 13.26 4.83 0.59
N ARG A 199 13.97 5.95 0.69
CA ARG A 199 14.26 6.88 -0.40
C ARG A 199 15.74 7.24 -0.50
N GLY A 200 16.54 6.77 0.44
CA GLY A 200 17.99 6.99 0.52
C GLY A 200 18.74 5.75 1.01
N PRO A 201 20.07 5.71 0.82
CA PRO A 201 20.89 4.57 1.21
C PRO A 201 20.99 4.39 2.74
N ASP A 202 20.82 5.47 3.50
CA ASP A 202 20.96 5.49 4.95
C ASP A 202 19.62 5.36 5.69
N GLU A 203 18.50 5.30 4.95
CA GLU A 203 17.18 5.16 5.52
C GLU A 203 16.86 3.70 5.82
N ARG A 204 16.32 3.45 7.03
CA ARG A 204 15.93 2.11 7.50
C ARG A 204 14.44 2.07 7.73
N GLY A 205 13.78 0.95 7.34
CA GLY A 205 12.35 0.83 7.61
C GLY A 205 11.64 -0.41 7.07
N VAL A 206 10.37 -0.51 7.47
CA VAL A 206 9.50 -1.66 7.23
C VAL A 206 8.39 -1.32 6.24
N ARG A 207 8.18 -2.19 5.27
CA ARG A 207 7.13 -2.08 4.27
C ARG A 207 6.19 -3.28 4.33
N VAL A 208 4.90 -3.04 4.50
CA VAL A 208 3.91 -4.12 4.66
C VAL A 208 2.77 -3.99 3.64
N LEU A 209 2.58 -5.04 2.85
CA LEU A 209 1.41 -5.25 2.01
C LEU A 209 0.50 -6.28 2.70
N LEU A 210 -0.57 -5.81 3.29
CA LEU A 210 -1.44 -6.58 4.19
C LEU A 210 -2.71 -7.05 3.46
N ASP A 211 -2.62 -8.18 2.78
CA ASP A 211 -3.72 -8.90 2.12
C ASP A 211 -3.17 -10.17 1.45
N ALA A 212 -3.86 -11.28 1.57
CA ALA A 212 -3.49 -12.58 0.96
C ALA A 212 -3.19 -12.50 -0.54
N ARG A 213 -3.79 -11.54 -1.24
CA ARG A 213 -3.56 -11.34 -2.69
C ARG A 213 -2.14 -10.91 -3.04
N TYR A 214 -1.40 -10.29 -2.10
CA TYR A 214 0.02 -9.97 -2.27
C TYR A 214 0.95 -11.12 -1.85
N ALA A 215 0.51 -11.92 -0.87
CA ALA A 215 1.32 -12.99 -0.29
C ALA A 215 1.32 -14.28 -1.12
N ARG A 216 0.18 -14.61 -1.72
CA ARG A 216 -0.02 -15.86 -2.43
C ARG A 216 -0.11 -15.67 -3.95
N GLU A 217 0.50 -16.58 -4.68
CA GLU A 217 0.22 -16.73 -6.11
C GLU A 217 -1.12 -17.45 -6.27
N SER A 218 -2.11 -16.76 -6.81
CA SER A 218 -3.44 -17.30 -7.07
C SER A 218 -4.08 -16.60 -8.26
N TRP A 219 -5.07 -17.21 -8.88
CA TRP A 219 -5.74 -16.67 -10.07
C TRP A 219 -6.33 -15.25 -9.85
N ASN A 220 -6.67 -14.89 -8.61
CA ASN A 220 -7.15 -13.55 -8.23
C ASN A 220 -6.14 -12.80 -7.34
N GLY A 221 -4.89 -13.27 -7.29
CA GLY A 221 -3.79 -12.61 -6.63
C GLY A 221 -3.31 -11.38 -7.41
N VAL A 222 -2.61 -10.52 -6.73
CA VAL A 222 -2.00 -9.33 -7.34
C VAL A 222 -0.47 -9.35 -7.27
N ARG A 223 0.12 -10.39 -6.69
CA ARG A 223 1.57 -10.55 -6.56
C ARG A 223 2.29 -10.49 -7.91
N GLY A 224 1.70 -11.09 -8.94
CA GLY A 224 2.27 -11.11 -10.30
C GLY A 224 2.40 -9.72 -10.95
N TYR A 225 1.68 -8.70 -10.45
CA TYR A 225 1.78 -7.31 -10.93
C TYR A 225 2.85 -6.48 -10.23
N LEU A 226 3.48 -7.02 -9.17
CA LEU A 226 4.69 -6.44 -8.61
C LEU A 226 5.86 -6.68 -9.56
N PRO A 227 6.80 -5.73 -9.72
CA PRO A 227 8.06 -5.97 -10.41
C PRO A 227 8.81 -7.16 -9.82
N GLU A 228 9.60 -7.83 -10.61
CA GLU A 228 10.29 -9.05 -10.20
C GLU A 228 11.16 -8.84 -8.94
N HIS A 229 11.92 -7.76 -8.89
CA HIS A 229 12.75 -7.43 -7.73
C HIS A 229 11.92 -7.22 -6.45
N GLU A 230 10.71 -6.62 -6.55
CA GLU A 230 9.81 -6.48 -5.40
C GLU A 230 9.18 -7.82 -5.02
N ARG A 231 8.82 -8.67 -5.99
CA ARG A 231 8.32 -10.03 -5.71
C ARG A 231 9.33 -10.88 -4.94
N GLN A 232 10.61 -10.72 -5.26
CA GLN A 232 11.70 -11.43 -4.56
C GLN A 232 11.94 -10.84 -3.17
N GLU A 233 11.80 -9.54 -3.00
CA GLU A 233 12.02 -8.83 -1.75
C GLU A 233 10.88 -8.99 -0.75
N PHE A 234 9.61 -8.90 -1.20
CA PHE A 234 8.46 -9.04 -0.32
C PHE A 234 8.31 -10.49 0.15
N GLN A 235 8.69 -10.74 1.42
CA GLN A 235 8.59 -12.05 2.04
C GLN A 235 7.14 -12.35 2.43
N PRO A 236 6.55 -13.47 1.97
CA PRO A 236 5.26 -13.91 2.47
C PRO A 236 5.36 -14.30 3.93
N VAL A 237 4.46 -13.76 4.77
CA VAL A 237 4.39 -14.05 6.19
C VAL A 237 2.94 -14.17 6.62
N SER A 238 2.63 -15.10 7.54
CA SER A 238 1.30 -15.19 8.15
C SER A 238 1.11 -14.09 9.20
N THR A 239 -0.14 -13.77 9.52
CA THR A 239 -0.46 -12.72 10.49
C THR A 239 0.13 -12.97 11.87
N ASP A 240 0.17 -14.22 12.32
CA ASP A 240 0.71 -14.66 13.62
C ASP A 240 2.24 -14.62 13.68
N MET A 241 2.92 -14.66 12.54
CA MET A 241 4.39 -14.61 12.46
C MET A 241 4.93 -13.19 12.19
N LEU A 242 4.04 -12.22 11.94
CA LEU A 242 4.48 -10.87 11.59
C LEU A 242 5.29 -10.20 12.71
N SER A 243 4.83 -10.28 13.97
CA SER A 243 5.55 -9.69 15.10
C SER A 243 6.95 -10.29 15.24
N VAL A 244 7.09 -11.62 15.13
CA VAL A 244 8.40 -12.30 15.19
C VAL A 244 9.33 -11.82 14.08
N ALA A 245 8.79 -11.58 12.87
CA ALA A 245 9.57 -11.08 11.74
C ALA A 245 10.00 -9.62 11.93
N LEU A 246 9.16 -8.79 12.57
CA LEU A 246 9.48 -7.41 12.94
C LEU A 246 10.56 -7.35 14.02
N ASP A 247 10.42 -8.12 15.10
CA ASP A 247 11.40 -8.19 16.20
C ASP A 247 12.78 -8.61 15.69
N ARG A 248 12.82 -9.54 14.75
CA ARG A 248 14.08 -9.95 14.11
C ARG A 248 14.75 -8.81 13.34
N PHE A 249 13.98 -8.02 12.59
CA PHE A 249 14.50 -6.88 11.85
C PHE A 249 15.01 -5.77 12.79
N GLU A 250 14.34 -5.54 13.93
CA GLU A 250 14.80 -4.56 14.92
C GLU A 250 16.09 -4.98 15.64
N ALA A 251 16.32 -6.29 15.79
CA ALA A 251 17.48 -6.84 16.46
C ALA A 251 18.77 -6.86 15.59
N GLU A 252 18.63 -6.74 14.28
CA GLU A 252 19.71 -6.64 13.29
C GLU A 252 20.20 -5.18 13.12
#